data_6b27cf58228cb99316c6db5a088ed88d
#
_entry.id   6b27cf58228cb99316c6db5a088ed88d
#
_cell.length_a   1.000
_cell.length_b   1.000
_cell.length_c   1.000
_cell.angle_alpha   90.00
_cell.angle_beta   90.00
_cell.angle_gamma   90.00
#
_symmetry.space_group_name_H-M   'P 1'
#
loop_
_entity.id
_entity.type
_entity.pdbx_description
1 polymer ?
#
loop_
_entity_poly.entity_id
_entity_poly.type
_entity_poly.pdbx_seq_one_letter_code
_entity_poly.pdbx_strand_id
1 'polypeptide(L)'
;MEDLDYMREALALAKEAREAGEVPVGCVVVWDGQVVGRGRNRREEGRNALCHAEIEAINDACRTLGGWRLWKCTLYVTLEPCPMCAGAMIQARIPRVVFGARDEKFGACGSVCDLFGMKFNHHPAMEEGLMAEEAKELMREFFQDLRVTLRTRPKWRSSKPSPAGEGGPGAARDGCGGDT
;
A
#
# COMPACT_ATOMS: atom_id res chain seq x y z
N MET A 1 9.09 -16.83 -17.57
CA MET A 1 8.03 -15.78 -17.54
C MET A 1 8.70 -14.43 -17.75
N GLU A 2 8.09 -13.56 -18.51
CA GLU A 2 8.57 -12.21 -18.80
C GLU A 2 7.90 -11.18 -17.90
N ASP A 3 8.41 -9.96 -17.83
CA ASP A 3 7.86 -8.88 -17.00
C ASP A 3 6.35 -8.66 -17.22
N LEU A 4 5.89 -8.81 -18.47
CA LEU A 4 4.48 -8.73 -18.82
C LEU A 4 3.61 -9.78 -18.11
N ASP A 5 4.14 -11.00 -17.93
CA ASP A 5 3.38 -12.07 -17.27
C ASP A 5 3.18 -11.78 -15.79
N TYR A 6 4.22 -11.26 -15.12
CA TYR A 6 4.14 -10.84 -13.73
C TYR A 6 3.20 -9.65 -13.51
N MET A 7 3.22 -8.67 -14.45
CA MET A 7 2.30 -7.55 -14.38
C MET A 7 0.85 -7.99 -14.63
N ARG A 8 0.61 -8.97 -15.53
CA ARG A 8 -0.72 -9.57 -15.70
C ARG A 8 -1.23 -10.24 -14.43
N GLU A 9 -0.34 -10.92 -13.69
CA GLU A 9 -0.70 -11.51 -12.40
C GLU A 9 -1.03 -10.43 -11.36
N ALA A 10 -0.25 -9.35 -11.29
CA ALA A 10 -0.56 -8.20 -10.45
C ALA A 10 -1.91 -7.56 -10.83
N LEU A 11 -2.22 -7.42 -12.11
CA LEU A 11 -3.52 -6.93 -12.57
C LEU A 11 -4.68 -7.87 -12.22
N ALA A 12 -4.47 -9.19 -12.22
CA ALA A 12 -5.48 -10.15 -11.77
C ALA A 12 -5.80 -9.92 -10.28
N LEU A 13 -4.79 -9.75 -9.43
CA LEU A 13 -4.96 -9.41 -8.02
C LEU A 13 -5.65 -8.04 -7.82
N ALA A 14 -5.38 -7.07 -8.68
CA ALA A 14 -6.08 -5.78 -8.66
C ALA A 14 -7.57 -5.93 -8.98
N LYS A 15 -7.94 -6.82 -9.90
CA LYS A 15 -9.34 -7.14 -10.20
C LYS A 15 -10.03 -7.80 -9.00
N GLU A 16 -9.37 -8.74 -8.34
CA GLU A 16 -9.87 -9.36 -7.11
C GLU A 16 -10.10 -8.31 -6.00
N ALA A 17 -9.19 -7.35 -5.85
CA ALA A 17 -9.37 -6.23 -4.93
C ALA A 17 -10.65 -5.44 -5.26
N ARG A 18 -10.87 -5.11 -6.54
CA ARG A 18 -12.09 -4.41 -7.00
C ARG A 18 -13.36 -5.19 -6.68
N GLU A 19 -13.37 -6.50 -6.95
CA GLU A 19 -14.50 -7.38 -6.65
C GLU A 19 -14.83 -7.41 -5.16
N ALA A 20 -13.82 -7.29 -4.31
CA ALA A 20 -13.96 -7.16 -2.86
C ALA A 20 -14.34 -5.73 -2.38
N GLY A 21 -14.53 -4.77 -3.31
CA GLY A 21 -14.85 -3.38 -2.97
C GLY A 21 -13.67 -2.53 -2.52
N GLU A 22 -12.47 -3.00 -2.78
CA GLU A 22 -11.21 -2.32 -2.47
C GLU A 22 -10.67 -1.54 -3.67
N VAL A 23 -9.83 -0.55 -3.41
CA VAL A 23 -9.09 0.14 -4.48
C VAL A 23 -8.29 -0.90 -5.27
N PRO A 24 -8.43 -0.95 -6.62
CA PRO A 24 -7.88 -2.03 -7.44
C PRO A 24 -6.37 -1.90 -7.64
N VAL A 25 -5.62 -2.28 -6.64
CA VAL A 25 -4.17 -2.39 -6.69
C VAL A 25 -3.77 -3.82 -6.36
N GLY A 26 -2.90 -4.37 -7.19
CA GLY A 26 -2.31 -5.68 -7.03
C GLY A 26 -0.80 -5.63 -7.18
N CYS A 27 -0.12 -6.53 -6.49
CA CYS A 27 1.34 -6.58 -6.41
C CYS A 27 1.84 -8.01 -6.35
N VAL A 28 2.93 -8.29 -7.06
CA VAL A 28 3.67 -9.55 -6.94
C VAL A 28 5.14 -9.28 -6.70
N VAL A 29 5.78 -10.15 -5.93
CA VAL A 29 7.23 -10.18 -5.71
C VAL A 29 7.79 -11.43 -6.35
N VAL A 30 8.81 -11.28 -7.19
CA VAL A 30 9.41 -12.34 -7.98
C VAL A 30 10.85 -12.56 -7.56
N TRP A 31 11.22 -13.80 -7.35
CA TRP A 31 12.58 -14.26 -7.11
C TRP A 31 12.90 -15.45 -8.01
N ASP A 32 14.01 -15.38 -8.72
CA ASP A 32 14.48 -16.47 -9.62
C ASP A 32 13.39 -16.98 -10.59
N GLY A 33 12.67 -16.04 -11.21
CA GLY A 33 11.61 -16.37 -12.17
C GLY A 33 10.31 -16.92 -11.55
N GLN A 34 10.20 -16.98 -10.23
CA GLN A 34 9.03 -17.48 -9.52
C GLN A 34 8.37 -16.38 -8.67
N VAL A 35 7.05 -16.34 -8.66
CA VAL A 35 6.30 -15.45 -7.77
C VAL A 35 6.34 -16.01 -6.36
N VAL A 36 7.05 -15.30 -5.47
CA VAL A 36 7.25 -15.67 -4.06
C VAL A 36 6.40 -14.86 -3.09
N GLY A 37 5.75 -13.81 -3.55
CA GLY A 37 4.83 -13.01 -2.74
C GLY A 37 3.74 -12.41 -3.59
N ARG A 38 2.51 -12.40 -3.06
CA ARG A 38 1.30 -11.85 -3.68
C ARG A 38 0.59 -10.94 -2.73
N GLY A 39 0.03 -9.85 -3.23
CA GLY A 39 -0.76 -8.93 -2.44
C GLY A 39 -1.78 -8.18 -3.27
N ARG A 40 -2.91 -7.90 -2.66
CA ARG A 40 -3.91 -6.97 -3.17
C ARG A 40 -4.31 -5.99 -2.08
N ASN A 41 -4.84 -4.85 -2.45
CA ASN A 41 -5.34 -3.90 -1.46
C ASN A 41 -6.47 -4.55 -0.63
N ARG A 42 -6.42 -4.40 0.72
CA ARG A 42 -7.34 -4.97 1.68
C ARG A 42 -7.59 -4.04 2.87
N ARG A 43 -7.56 -2.74 2.64
CA ARG A 43 -7.68 -1.74 3.73
C ARG A 43 -9.02 -1.82 4.46
N GLU A 44 -10.10 -1.94 3.71
CA GLU A 44 -11.47 -2.01 4.25
C GLU A 44 -11.72 -3.39 4.89
N GLU A 45 -11.38 -4.47 4.17
CA GLU A 45 -11.50 -5.84 4.64
C GLU A 45 -10.66 -6.09 5.90
N GLY A 46 -9.40 -5.67 5.87
CA GLY A 46 -8.46 -5.81 6.99
C GLY A 46 -8.66 -4.78 8.10
N ARG A 47 -9.48 -3.74 7.86
CA ARG A 47 -9.64 -2.57 8.78
C ARG A 47 -8.28 -2.00 9.21
N ASN A 48 -7.35 -1.95 8.27
CA ASN A 48 -5.97 -1.58 8.54
C ASN A 48 -5.43 -0.71 7.40
N ALA A 49 -4.99 0.50 7.72
CA ALA A 49 -4.43 1.46 6.76
C ALA A 49 -3.15 0.96 6.08
N LEU A 50 -2.46 -0.02 6.65
CA LEU A 50 -1.20 -0.56 6.13
C LEU A 50 -1.41 -1.70 5.11
N CYS A 51 -2.62 -2.26 4.98
CA CYS A 51 -2.92 -3.37 4.07
C CYS A 51 -2.97 -2.91 2.60
N HIS A 52 -1.91 -2.28 2.12
CA HIS A 52 -1.68 -2.02 0.70
C HIS A 52 -1.15 -3.27 0.00
N ALA A 53 -1.41 -3.41 -1.29
CA ALA A 53 -1.00 -4.56 -2.09
C ALA A 53 0.50 -4.86 -1.95
N GLU A 54 1.32 -3.82 -1.97
CA GLU A 54 2.77 -3.93 -1.87
C GLU A 54 3.22 -4.46 -0.51
N ILE A 55 2.61 -3.96 0.57
CA ILE A 55 2.93 -4.42 1.93
C ILE A 55 2.53 -5.88 2.12
N GLU A 56 1.35 -6.27 1.62
CA GLU A 56 0.90 -7.68 1.64
C GLU A 56 1.86 -8.58 0.85
N ALA A 57 2.26 -8.17 -0.37
CA ALA A 57 3.18 -8.94 -1.21
C ALA A 57 4.59 -9.05 -0.60
N ILE A 58 5.12 -7.97 0.01
CA ILE A 58 6.41 -7.98 0.71
C ILE A 58 6.35 -8.94 1.91
N ASN A 59 5.29 -8.87 2.72
CA ASN A 59 5.12 -9.76 3.86
C ASN A 59 5.02 -11.22 3.44
N ASP A 60 4.32 -11.51 2.34
CA ASP A 60 4.19 -12.85 1.80
C ASP A 60 5.54 -13.38 1.28
N ALA A 61 6.28 -12.56 0.53
CA ALA A 61 7.62 -12.89 0.06
C ALA A 61 8.61 -13.16 1.22
N CYS A 62 8.56 -12.33 2.28
CA CYS A 62 9.39 -12.53 3.46
C CYS A 62 9.10 -13.86 4.16
N ARG A 63 7.83 -14.26 4.26
CA ARG A 63 7.43 -15.56 4.80
C ARG A 63 7.90 -16.71 3.93
N THR A 64 7.69 -16.60 2.62
CA THR A 64 8.07 -17.64 1.65
C THR A 64 9.57 -17.87 1.63
N LEU A 65 10.36 -16.80 1.66
CA LEU A 65 11.83 -16.88 1.59
C LEU A 65 12.50 -17.04 2.97
N GLY A 66 11.74 -16.96 4.06
CA GLY A 66 12.26 -17.12 5.42
C GLY A 66 13.15 -15.97 5.88
N GLY A 67 13.01 -14.76 5.31
CA GLY A 67 13.83 -13.63 5.67
C GLY A 67 13.30 -12.29 5.15
N TRP A 68 13.72 -11.19 5.78
CA TRP A 68 13.24 -9.86 5.46
C TRP A 68 14.00 -9.17 4.31
N ARG A 69 15.18 -9.67 3.93
CA ARG A 69 15.99 -9.11 2.85
C ARG A 69 15.60 -9.70 1.51
N LEU A 70 14.94 -8.89 0.68
CA LEU A 70 14.46 -9.29 -0.66
C LEU A 70 15.43 -8.80 -1.76
N TRP A 71 16.73 -8.83 -1.51
CA TRP A 71 17.79 -8.21 -2.33
C TRP A 71 18.03 -8.85 -3.70
N LYS A 72 17.36 -9.96 -4.02
CA LYS A 72 17.35 -10.60 -5.35
C LYS A 72 15.96 -10.60 -5.99
N CYS A 73 15.01 -9.86 -5.42
CA CYS A 73 13.63 -9.85 -5.89
C CYS A 73 13.37 -8.68 -6.83
N THR A 74 12.43 -8.86 -7.73
CA THR A 74 11.77 -7.77 -8.46
C THR A 74 10.32 -7.67 -7.97
N LEU A 75 9.86 -6.45 -7.73
CA LEU A 75 8.49 -6.18 -7.35
C LEU A 75 7.74 -5.56 -8.51
N TYR A 76 6.57 -6.10 -8.82
CA TYR A 76 5.64 -5.58 -9.83
C TYR A 76 4.36 -5.13 -9.16
N VAL A 77 3.93 -3.91 -9.43
CA VAL A 77 2.71 -3.33 -8.87
C VAL A 77 1.95 -2.55 -9.93
N THR A 78 0.63 -2.61 -9.90
CA THR A 78 -0.22 -1.98 -10.93
C THR A 78 -0.27 -0.47 -10.86
N LEU A 79 0.00 0.13 -9.69
CA LEU A 79 -0.02 1.56 -9.43
C LEU A 79 1.30 2.01 -8.81
N GLU A 80 1.73 3.24 -9.11
CA GLU A 80 2.92 3.85 -8.51
C GLU A 80 2.87 3.78 -6.98
N PRO A 81 3.94 3.29 -6.32
CA PRO A 81 3.97 3.15 -4.87
C PRO A 81 3.84 4.48 -4.14
N CYS A 82 3.03 4.50 -3.08
CA CYS A 82 2.94 5.62 -2.15
C CYS A 82 4.20 5.69 -1.24
N PRO A 83 4.40 6.78 -0.43
CA PRO A 83 5.57 6.92 0.42
C PRO A 83 5.77 5.76 1.42
N MET A 84 4.68 5.21 1.98
CA MET A 84 4.74 4.07 2.88
C MET A 84 5.30 2.82 2.16
N CYS A 85 4.78 2.51 0.99
CA CYS A 85 5.16 1.33 0.22
C CYS A 85 6.57 1.47 -0.36
N ALA A 86 6.91 2.64 -0.91
CA ALA A 86 8.27 2.93 -1.40
C ALA A 86 9.30 2.81 -0.26
N GLY A 87 8.98 3.32 0.94
CA GLY A 87 9.81 3.14 2.13
C GLY A 87 9.97 1.68 2.52
N ALA A 88 8.91 0.88 2.44
CA ALA A 88 8.96 -0.55 2.72
C ALA A 88 9.87 -1.30 1.73
N MET A 89 9.83 -0.95 0.44
CA MET A 89 10.71 -1.53 -0.60
C MET A 89 12.18 -1.23 -0.32
N ILE A 90 12.50 0.00 0.09
CA ILE A 90 13.85 0.40 0.51
C ILE A 90 14.30 -0.43 1.72
N GLN A 91 13.43 -0.57 2.73
CA GLN A 91 13.74 -1.34 3.94
C GLN A 91 13.93 -2.83 3.63
N ALA A 92 13.10 -3.41 2.79
CA ALA A 92 13.19 -4.81 2.36
C ALA A 92 14.38 -5.08 1.42
N ARG A 93 15.11 -4.05 0.98
CA ARG A 93 16.27 -4.16 0.07
C ARG A 93 15.90 -4.71 -1.32
N ILE A 94 14.72 -4.38 -1.81
CA ILE A 94 14.29 -4.77 -3.16
C ILE A 94 15.10 -3.98 -4.20
N PRO A 95 15.84 -4.64 -5.11
CA PRO A 95 16.72 -3.94 -6.04
C PRO A 95 16.00 -3.38 -7.27
N ARG A 96 14.83 -3.93 -7.66
CA ARG A 96 14.08 -3.53 -8.85
C ARG A 96 12.59 -3.47 -8.58
N VAL A 97 11.99 -2.36 -8.99
CA VAL A 97 10.55 -2.09 -8.87
C VAL A 97 10.01 -1.71 -10.25
N VAL A 98 8.96 -2.39 -10.68
CA VAL A 98 8.25 -2.14 -11.94
C VAL A 98 6.81 -1.77 -11.60
N PHE A 99 6.35 -0.59 -12.02
CA PHE A 99 4.97 -0.21 -11.81
C PHE A 99 4.24 0.15 -13.11
N GLY A 100 2.91 -0.02 -13.09
CA GLY A 100 2.06 0.28 -14.23
C GLY A 100 1.75 1.76 -14.33
N ALA A 101 0.66 2.20 -13.75
CA ALA A 101 0.17 3.58 -13.83
C ALA A 101 0.82 4.50 -12.79
N ARG A 102 1.03 5.77 -13.14
CA ARG A 102 1.42 6.81 -12.18
C ARG A 102 0.27 7.18 -11.25
N ASP A 103 0.61 7.58 -10.02
CA ASP A 103 -0.32 8.16 -9.06
C ASP A 103 0.06 9.61 -8.76
N GLU A 104 -0.63 10.54 -9.41
CA GLU A 104 -0.39 11.99 -9.26
C GLU A 104 -0.72 12.54 -7.87
N LYS A 105 -1.43 11.77 -7.04
CA LYS A 105 -1.87 12.20 -5.71
C LYS A 105 -0.98 11.69 -4.57
N PHE A 106 -0.48 10.47 -4.69
CA PHE A 106 0.28 9.80 -3.64
C PHE A 106 1.55 9.11 -4.14
N GLY A 107 1.86 9.17 -5.43
CA GLY A 107 3.03 8.50 -6.01
C GLY A 107 4.34 9.04 -5.43
N ALA A 108 5.18 8.16 -4.95
CA ALA A 108 6.46 8.50 -4.33
C ALA A 108 7.68 8.00 -5.13
N CYS A 109 7.45 7.67 -6.39
CA CYS A 109 8.48 7.22 -7.33
C CYS A 109 8.58 8.17 -8.55
N GLY A 110 8.35 9.47 -8.33
CA GLY A 110 8.52 10.51 -9.34
C GLY A 110 7.30 11.42 -9.56
N SER A 111 6.08 11.04 -9.14
CA SER A 111 4.89 11.88 -9.36
C SER A 111 4.76 13.00 -8.33
N VAL A 112 4.66 12.70 -7.04
CA VAL A 112 4.58 13.71 -5.96
C VAL A 112 5.94 13.96 -5.35
N CYS A 113 6.69 12.89 -5.10
CA CYS A 113 8.08 12.93 -4.66
C CYS A 113 8.82 11.72 -5.22
N ASP A 114 10.14 11.69 -5.06
CA ASP A 114 10.99 10.58 -5.49
C ASP A 114 11.81 10.07 -4.28
N LEU A 115 11.28 9.07 -3.59
CA LEU A 115 11.99 8.45 -2.48
C LEU A 115 13.19 7.63 -2.94
N PHE A 116 13.12 7.03 -4.12
CA PHE A 116 14.23 6.20 -4.64
C PHE A 116 15.45 7.03 -5.06
N GLY A 117 15.25 8.30 -5.40
CA GLY A 117 16.31 9.27 -5.66
C GLY A 117 16.93 9.91 -4.41
N MET A 118 16.35 9.71 -3.23
CA MET A 118 16.87 10.27 -1.97
C MET A 118 18.13 9.54 -1.49
N LYS A 119 18.96 10.20 -0.69
CA LYS A 119 20.25 9.68 -0.18
C LYS A 119 20.06 8.63 0.94
N PHE A 120 19.29 7.57 0.67
CA PHE A 120 19.24 6.40 1.53
C PHE A 120 20.39 5.44 1.24
N ASN A 121 20.57 4.42 2.06
CA ASN A 121 21.61 3.40 1.89
C ASN A 121 21.21 2.27 0.90
N HIS A 122 20.05 2.39 0.27
CA HIS A 122 19.56 1.47 -0.76
C HIS A 122 18.67 2.23 -1.74
N HIS A 123 18.86 1.98 -3.02
CA HIS A 123 18.17 2.65 -4.12
C HIS A 123 17.62 1.59 -5.07
N PRO A 124 16.31 1.30 -5.05
CA PRO A 124 15.70 0.46 -6.06
C PRO A 124 15.84 1.07 -7.46
N ALA A 125 16.21 0.25 -8.45
CA ALA A 125 16.02 0.63 -9.84
C ALA A 125 14.52 0.61 -10.15
N MET A 126 14.04 1.61 -10.88
CA MET A 126 12.63 1.80 -11.15
C MET A 126 12.35 1.76 -12.65
N GLU A 127 11.29 1.05 -13.03
CA GLU A 127 10.73 1.06 -14.38
C GLU A 127 9.22 1.31 -14.29
N GLU A 128 8.69 2.10 -15.23
CA GLU A 128 7.30 2.52 -15.21
C GLU A 128 6.59 2.27 -16.54
N GLY A 129 5.27 2.27 -16.51
CA GLY A 129 4.45 2.25 -17.71
C GLY A 129 4.06 0.87 -18.21
N LEU A 130 4.53 -0.21 -17.55
CA LEU A 130 4.17 -1.55 -17.95
C LEU A 130 2.69 -1.84 -17.71
N MET A 131 1.91 -2.03 -18.78
CA MET A 131 0.43 -2.18 -18.75
C MET A 131 -0.28 -1.02 -18.02
N ALA A 132 0.24 0.20 -18.20
CA ALA A 132 -0.28 1.38 -17.50
C ALA A 132 -1.73 1.70 -17.87
N GLU A 133 -2.13 1.48 -19.11
CA GLU A 133 -3.49 1.81 -19.56
C GLU A 133 -4.52 0.87 -18.94
N GLU A 134 -4.21 -0.42 -18.83
CA GLU A 134 -5.07 -1.40 -18.16
C GLU A 134 -5.23 -1.08 -16.67
N ALA A 135 -4.14 -0.68 -16.01
CA ALA A 135 -4.16 -0.27 -14.61
C ALA A 135 -4.98 1.00 -14.39
N LYS A 136 -4.81 2.02 -15.25
CA LYS A 136 -5.60 3.27 -15.22
C LYS A 136 -7.08 3.02 -15.43
N GLU A 137 -7.42 2.16 -16.38
CA GLU A 137 -8.81 1.83 -16.67
C GLU A 137 -9.49 1.20 -15.47
N LEU A 138 -8.83 0.23 -14.82
CA LEU A 138 -9.35 -0.41 -13.61
C LEU A 138 -9.62 0.61 -12.49
N MET A 139 -8.68 1.54 -12.28
CA MET A 139 -8.82 2.63 -11.30
C MET A 139 -9.98 3.56 -11.66
N ARG A 140 -10.10 3.95 -12.94
CA ARG A 140 -11.14 4.83 -13.44
C ARG A 140 -12.53 4.25 -13.20
N GLU A 141 -12.73 3.01 -13.59
CA GLU A 141 -14.00 2.28 -13.43
C GLU A 141 -14.37 2.16 -11.95
N PHE A 142 -13.44 1.79 -11.08
CA PHE A 142 -13.68 1.70 -9.64
C PHE A 142 -14.17 3.02 -9.05
N PHE A 143 -13.50 4.14 -9.36
CA PHE A 143 -13.91 5.44 -8.82
C PHE A 143 -15.19 5.98 -9.47
N GLN A 144 -15.53 5.57 -10.69
CA GLN A 144 -16.84 5.86 -11.29
C GLN A 144 -17.95 5.16 -10.51
N ASP A 145 -17.82 3.87 -10.28
CA ASP A 145 -18.77 3.04 -9.52
C ASP A 145 -18.94 3.56 -8.09
N LEU A 146 -17.82 3.91 -7.46
CA LEU A 146 -17.84 4.47 -6.10
C LEU A 146 -18.60 5.80 -6.04
N ARG A 147 -18.43 6.70 -7.01
CA ARG A 147 -19.18 7.97 -7.08
C ARG A 147 -20.68 7.75 -7.24
N VAL A 148 -21.09 6.78 -8.05
CA VAL A 148 -22.51 6.40 -8.21
C VAL A 148 -23.06 5.90 -6.87
N THR A 149 -22.36 4.99 -6.23
CA THR A 149 -22.76 4.41 -4.94
C THR A 149 -22.87 5.47 -3.84
N LEU A 150 -21.92 6.42 -3.77
CA LEU A 150 -21.93 7.50 -2.78
C LEU A 150 -23.07 8.51 -2.99
N ARG A 151 -23.49 8.72 -4.25
CA ARG A 151 -24.64 9.61 -4.56
C ARG A 151 -25.97 8.99 -4.14
N THR A 152 -26.08 7.68 -4.16
CA THR A 152 -27.28 6.93 -3.80
C THR A 152 -27.35 6.57 -2.32
N ARG A 153 -26.25 6.65 -1.58
CA ARG A 153 -26.25 6.41 -0.12
C ARG A 153 -26.98 7.56 0.61
N PRO A 154 -27.87 7.24 1.54
CA PRO A 154 -28.39 8.24 2.47
C PRO A 154 -27.21 8.94 3.16
N LYS A 155 -27.26 10.28 3.25
CA LYS A 155 -26.25 11.04 3.99
C LYS A 155 -26.19 10.49 5.43
N TRP A 156 -25.11 9.78 5.75
CA TRP A 156 -24.92 9.26 7.09
C TRP A 156 -24.83 10.45 8.06
N ARG A 157 -25.81 10.55 8.95
CA ARG A 157 -25.72 11.45 10.10
C ARG A 157 -24.93 10.71 11.16
N SER A 158 -23.77 11.23 11.53
CA SER A 158 -22.98 10.67 12.61
C SER A 158 -23.77 10.76 13.90
N SER A 159 -24.39 9.65 14.29
CA SER A 159 -25.06 9.50 15.57
C SER A 159 -24.17 8.83 16.60
N LYS A 160 -22.86 8.87 16.41
CA LYS A 160 -21.96 8.49 17.50
C LYS A 160 -21.98 9.63 18.51
N PRO A 161 -22.50 9.43 19.72
CA PRO A 161 -22.23 10.35 20.80
C PRO A 161 -20.71 10.41 20.95
N SER A 162 -20.15 11.62 21.09
CA SER A 162 -18.78 11.77 21.56
C SER A 162 -18.64 10.89 22.79
N PRO A 163 -17.55 10.11 22.93
CA PRO A 163 -17.32 9.43 24.20
C PRO A 163 -17.39 10.49 25.28
N ALA A 164 -18.37 10.37 26.18
CA ALA A 164 -18.47 11.21 27.35
C ALA A 164 -17.11 11.08 28.05
N GLY A 165 -16.44 12.20 28.27
CA GLY A 165 -15.22 12.19 29.03
C GLY A 165 -15.53 11.56 30.39
N GLU A 166 -15.02 10.36 30.62
CA GLU A 166 -14.93 9.84 31.96
C GLU A 166 -13.96 10.75 32.71
N GLY A 167 -14.55 11.63 33.54
CA GLY A 167 -13.82 12.41 34.49
C GLY A 167 -13.12 11.44 35.46
N GLY A 168 -11.84 11.22 35.23
CA GLY A 168 -11.01 10.49 36.18
C GLY A 168 -11.02 11.22 37.52
N PRO A 169 -11.07 10.50 38.66
CA PRO A 169 -11.03 11.12 39.96
C PRO A 169 -9.75 11.92 40.12
N GLY A 170 -9.90 13.16 40.59
CA GLY A 170 -8.80 14.08 40.77
C GLY A 170 -7.70 13.48 41.62
N ALA A 171 -6.50 13.39 41.06
CA ALA A 171 -5.30 13.09 41.83
C ALA A 171 -5.03 14.26 42.81
N ALA A 172 -5.18 13.98 44.08
CA ALA A 172 -4.76 14.86 45.15
C ALA A 172 -3.28 15.19 44.96
N ARG A 173 -2.97 16.48 44.92
CA ARG A 173 -1.59 16.99 45.00
C ARG A 173 -1.11 16.87 46.43
N ASP A 174 -0.38 15.85 46.77
CA ASP A 174 0.40 15.82 47.97
C ASP A 174 1.65 16.66 47.74
N GLY A 175 1.71 17.75 48.49
CA GLY A 175 2.84 18.66 48.51
C GLY A 175 4.04 17.99 49.18
N CYS A 176 5.17 17.91 48.50
CA CYS A 176 6.48 17.77 49.14
C CYS A 176 6.94 19.14 49.56
N GLY A 177 6.72 19.47 50.82
CA GLY A 177 7.44 20.53 51.53
C GLY A 177 8.88 20.12 51.73
N GLY A 178 9.78 21.08 51.45
CA GLY A 178 11.19 20.96 51.72
C GLY A 178 11.51 20.91 53.22
N ASP A 179 12.71 20.53 53.50
CA ASP A 179 13.65 21.12 54.46
C ASP A 179 14.80 20.14 54.69
N THR A 180 15.89 20.56 54.45
CA THR A 180 17.25 20.79 54.97
C THR A 180 18.32 20.23 54.05
#